data_a0e0d9dafaad354a0a80280451bd9766
#
_entry.id   a0e0d9dafaad354a0a80280451bd9766
#
_cell.length_a   1.000
_cell.length_b   1.000
_cell.length_c   1.000
_cell.angle_alpha   90.00
_cell.angle_beta   90.00
_cell.angle_gamma   90.00
#
_symmetry.space_group_name_H-M   'P 1'
#
loop_
_entity.id
_entity.type
_entity.pdbx_description
1 polymer ?
#
loop_
_entity_poly.entity_id
_entity_poly.type
_entity_poly.pdbx_seq_one_letter_code
_entity_poly.pdbx_strand_id
1 'polypeptide(L)'
;VLDGGGFGWVKPPTAASVVQYYRGVPLVPERELIVGRMDGVIYGAAQLQKPSRNNEAQSFAVQLMHLFVAPYARGHGLARMILRKAEERARALGFHVINLDVRASQTSAIALYEAEGYQRWGTHPVYARVKGQIIQGHYFYKALK
;
A
#
# COMPACT_ATOMS: atom_id res chain seq x y z
N VAL A 1 -11.75 3.07 5.00
CA VAL A 1 -12.85 3.83 4.37
C VAL A 1 -13.49 4.78 5.38
N LEU A 2 -13.84 4.28 6.57
CA LEU A 2 -14.51 5.09 7.60
C LEU A 2 -13.62 6.21 8.14
N ASP A 3 -12.32 6.03 8.10
CA ASP A 3 -11.33 7.00 8.60
C ASP A 3 -10.62 7.77 7.48
N GLY A 4 -11.18 7.79 6.27
CA GLY A 4 -10.63 8.50 5.13
C GLY A 4 -9.72 7.67 4.23
N GLY A 5 -9.30 6.48 4.65
CA GLY A 5 -8.64 5.51 3.79
C GLY A 5 -9.65 4.77 2.93
N GLY A 6 -9.25 3.89 2.04
CA GLY A 6 -10.24 3.16 1.30
C GLY A 6 -9.78 2.30 0.14
N PHE A 7 -8.51 2.31 -0.21
CA PHE A 7 -7.98 1.47 -1.29
C PHE A 7 -8.77 1.61 -2.61
N GLY A 8 -9.25 2.82 -2.89
CA GLY A 8 -10.12 3.08 -4.03
C GLY A 8 -11.62 3.06 -3.72
N TRP A 9 -12.04 2.47 -2.61
CA TRP A 9 -13.44 2.55 -2.19
C TRP A 9 -13.77 3.92 -1.60
N VAL A 10 -14.94 4.43 -1.94
CA VAL A 10 -15.50 5.67 -1.37
C VAL A 10 -16.47 5.35 -0.24
N LYS A 11 -17.20 4.25 -0.38
CA LYS A 11 -18.12 3.73 0.65
C LYS A 11 -17.57 2.43 1.23
N PRO A 12 -17.82 2.13 2.51
CA PRO A 12 -17.41 0.85 3.08
C PRO A 12 -18.02 -0.32 2.30
N PRO A 13 -17.22 -1.27 1.81
CA PRO A 13 -17.75 -2.49 1.20
C PRO A 13 -18.34 -3.40 2.28
N THR A 14 -19.13 -4.39 1.87
CA THR A 14 -19.62 -5.42 2.79
C THR A 14 -18.47 -6.30 3.28
N ALA A 15 -18.61 -6.88 4.46
CA ALA A 15 -17.62 -7.83 4.97
C ALA A 15 -17.41 -9.01 4.01
N ALA A 16 -18.47 -9.52 3.40
CA ALA A 16 -18.38 -10.60 2.43
C ALA A 16 -17.55 -10.21 1.19
N SER A 17 -17.73 -8.98 0.69
CA SER A 17 -16.95 -8.47 -0.46
C SER A 17 -15.47 -8.36 -0.11
N VAL A 18 -15.14 -7.89 1.09
CA VAL A 18 -13.74 -7.78 1.55
C VAL A 18 -13.11 -9.16 1.68
N VAL A 19 -13.80 -10.11 2.28
CA VAL A 19 -13.31 -11.49 2.43
C VAL A 19 -13.05 -12.11 1.06
N GLN A 20 -13.98 -11.96 0.13
CA GLN A 20 -13.83 -12.49 -1.23
C GLN A 20 -12.63 -11.86 -1.95
N TYR A 21 -12.46 -10.56 -1.81
CA TYR A 21 -11.30 -9.85 -2.37
C TYR A 21 -9.99 -10.43 -1.85
N TYR A 22 -9.83 -10.53 -0.52
CA TYR A 22 -8.58 -11.03 0.06
C TYR A 22 -8.33 -12.50 -0.20
N ARG A 23 -9.37 -13.31 -0.37
CA ARG A 23 -9.22 -14.71 -0.82
C ARG A 23 -8.64 -14.80 -2.23
N GLY A 24 -8.94 -13.82 -3.08
CA GLY A 24 -8.42 -13.78 -4.45
C GLY A 24 -7.00 -13.28 -4.57
N VAL A 25 -6.52 -12.45 -3.64
CA VAL A 25 -5.19 -11.82 -3.76
C VAL A 25 -4.06 -12.84 -3.90
N PRO A 26 -3.95 -13.90 -3.07
CA PRO A 26 -2.87 -14.88 -3.22
C PRO A 26 -2.95 -15.69 -4.51
N LEU A 27 -4.08 -15.66 -5.21
CA LEU A 27 -4.25 -16.39 -6.47
C LEU A 27 -3.77 -15.60 -7.70
N VAL A 28 -3.45 -14.32 -7.52
CA VAL A 28 -2.94 -13.45 -8.59
C VAL A 28 -1.42 -13.57 -8.62
N PRO A 29 -0.81 -14.09 -9.71
CA PRO A 29 0.64 -14.32 -9.75
C PRO A 29 1.47 -13.05 -9.56
N GLU A 30 0.97 -11.89 -9.99
CA GLU A 30 1.67 -10.61 -9.91
C GLU A 30 1.58 -9.96 -8.52
N ARG A 31 0.84 -10.56 -7.58
CA ARG A 31 0.63 -10.00 -6.24
C ARG A 31 1.29 -10.82 -5.15
N GLU A 32 1.87 -10.09 -4.20
CA GLU A 32 2.34 -10.64 -2.93
C GLU A 32 1.53 -9.98 -1.80
N LEU A 33 1.04 -10.77 -0.87
CA LEU A 33 0.33 -10.28 0.31
C LEU A 33 1.24 -10.38 1.53
N ILE A 34 1.49 -9.24 2.18
CA ILE A 34 2.23 -9.15 3.42
C ILE A 34 1.23 -8.85 4.53
N VAL A 35 1.28 -9.60 5.63
CA VAL A 35 0.38 -9.41 6.77
C VAL A 35 1.17 -9.10 8.03
N GLY A 36 0.61 -8.23 8.87
CA GLY A 36 1.11 -7.96 10.21
C GLY A 36 0.28 -8.68 11.25
N ARG A 37 0.93 -9.42 12.13
CA ARG A 37 0.28 -10.15 13.24
C ARG A 37 0.73 -9.59 14.57
N MET A 38 -0.18 -9.62 15.52
CA MET A 38 0.08 -9.29 16.92
C MET A 38 -0.71 -10.29 17.77
N ASP A 39 -0.02 -11.04 18.62
CA ASP A 39 -0.62 -12.12 19.45
C ASP A 39 -1.42 -13.14 18.62
N GLY A 40 -0.89 -13.50 17.44
CA GLY A 40 -1.52 -14.47 16.54
C GLY A 40 -2.67 -13.95 15.70
N VAL A 41 -3.08 -12.69 15.88
CA VAL A 41 -4.18 -12.05 15.14
C VAL A 41 -3.61 -11.12 14.07
N ILE A 42 -4.20 -11.14 12.87
CA ILE A 42 -3.82 -10.25 11.78
C ILE A 42 -4.47 -8.89 12.00
N TYR A 43 -3.66 -7.85 12.16
CA TYR A 43 -4.11 -6.48 12.39
C TYR A 43 -3.83 -5.52 11.24
N GLY A 44 -3.15 -5.97 10.21
CA GLY A 44 -2.84 -5.13 9.06
C GLY A 44 -2.25 -5.92 7.92
N ALA A 45 -2.14 -5.26 6.78
CA ALA A 45 -1.61 -5.88 5.58
C ALA A 45 -1.09 -4.84 4.59
N ALA A 46 -0.32 -5.31 3.61
CA ALA A 46 0.06 -4.57 2.42
C ALA A 46 0.16 -5.53 1.25
N GLN A 47 0.15 -5.00 0.04
CA GLN A 47 0.33 -5.79 -1.16
C GLN A 47 1.48 -5.22 -1.97
N LEU A 48 2.23 -6.12 -2.62
CA LEU A 48 3.17 -5.75 -3.68
C LEU A 48 2.57 -6.18 -5.01
N GLN A 49 2.50 -5.25 -5.96
CA GLN A 49 2.07 -5.50 -7.32
C GLN A 49 3.29 -5.51 -8.23
N LYS A 50 3.61 -6.68 -8.77
CA LYS A 50 4.70 -6.84 -9.74
C LYS A 50 4.26 -6.27 -11.10
N PRO A 51 5.19 -5.79 -11.94
CA PRO A 51 4.85 -5.37 -13.29
C PRO A 51 4.40 -6.57 -14.13
N SER A 52 3.62 -6.31 -15.18
CA SER A 52 3.26 -7.37 -16.14
C SER A 52 4.50 -7.90 -16.85
N ARG A 53 4.44 -9.17 -17.28
CA ARG A 53 5.61 -9.85 -17.90
C ARG A 53 6.13 -9.16 -19.15
N ASN A 54 5.25 -8.51 -19.90
CA ASN A 54 5.63 -7.80 -21.13
C ASN A 54 6.12 -6.37 -20.86
N ASN A 55 6.14 -5.91 -19.62
CA ASN A 55 6.69 -4.62 -19.25
C ASN A 55 8.14 -4.79 -18.79
N GLU A 56 9.02 -5.18 -19.72
CA GLU A 56 10.41 -5.48 -19.42
C GLU A 56 11.19 -4.27 -18.93
N ALA A 57 10.87 -3.09 -19.45
CA ALA A 57 11.55 -1.84 -19.07
C ALA A 57 11.36 -1.47 -17.59
N GLN A 58 10.29 -1.94 -16.96
CA GLN A 58 10.00 -1.69 -15.55
C GLN A 58 10.09 -2.96 -14.69
N SER A 59 10.72 -4.01 -15.20
CA SER A 59 10.82 -5.30 -14.50
C SER A 59 11.55 -5.24 -13.17
N PHE A 60 12.31 -4.18 -12.92
CA PHE A 60 13.05 -3.93 -11.67
C PHE A 60 12.23 -3.20 -10.61
N ALA A 61 11.02 -2.75 -10.93
CA ALA A 61 10.20 -1.91 -10.06
C ALA A 61 8.91 -2.62 -9.63
N VAL A 62 8.55 -2.48 -8.36
CA VAL A 62 7.32 -3.05 -7.80
C VAL A 62 6.47 -1.94 -7.19
N GLN A 63 5.16 -2.09 -7.21
CA GLN A 63 4.20 -1.15 -6.63
C GLN A 63 3.76 -1.63 -5.25
N LEU A 64 3.87 -0.77 -4.24
CA LEU A 64 3.25 -1.00 -2.93
C LEU A 64 1.81 -0.51 -2.97
N MET A 65 0.90 -1.34 -2.49
CA MET A 65 -0.53 -1.05 -2.51
C MET A 65 -1.17 -1.43 -1.19
N HIS A 66 -2.24 -0.73 -0.85
CA HIS A 66 -3.17 -1.15 0.20
C HIS A 66 -2.53 -1.44 1.55
N LEU A 67 -1.58 -0.59 1.97
CA LEU A 67 -1.03 -0.67 3.32
C LEU A 67 -2.05 -0.13 4.32
N PHE A 68 -2.42 -0.96 5.27
CA PHE A 68 -3.33 -0.54 6.34
C PHE A 68 -3.04 -1.26 7.65
N VAL A 69 -3.46 -0.63 8.74
CA VAL A 69 -3.51 -1.22 10.08
C VAL A 69 -4.90 -0.94 10.64
N ALA A 70 -5.51 -1.95 11.26
CA ALA A 70 -6.80 -1.80 11.91
C ALA A 70 -6.75 -0.66 12.94
N PRO A 71 -7.79 0.20 13.04
CA PRO A 71 -7.75 1.38 13.91
C PRO A 71 -7.39 1.06 15.36
N TYR A 72 -7.92 -0.03 15.91
CA TYR A 72 -7.67 -0.44 17.30
C TYR A 72 -6.25 -0.98 17.54
N ALA A 73 -5.48 -1.26 16.49
CA ALA A 73 -4.11 -1.75 16.56
C ALA A 73 -3.06 -0.67 16.28
N ARG A 74 -3.48 0.55 15.99
CA ARG A 74 -2.59 1.66 15.68
C ARG A 74 -1.79 2.09 16.91
N GLY A 75 -0.64 2.75 16.68
CA GLY A 75 0.22 3.22 17.76
C GLY A 75 1.24 2.21 18.25
N HIS A 76 1.30 1.02 17.65
CA HIS A 76 2.24 -0.05 18.02
C HIS A 76 3.38 -0.25 17.01
N GLY A 77 3.55 0.67 16.06
CA GLY A 77 4.58 0.56 15.03
C GLY A 77 4.33 -0.53 13.98
N LEU A 78 3.11 -1.07 13.92
CA LEU A 78 2.78 -2.21 13.06
C LEU A 78 2.84 -1.85 11.57
N ALA A 79 2.39 -0.65 11.19
CA ALA A 79 2.46 -0.18 9.80
C ALA A 79 3.92 -0.12 9.31
N ARG A 80 4.82 0.37 10.17
CA ARG A 80 6.26 0.41 9.86
C ARG A 80 6.84 -0.98 9.69
N MET A 81 6.45 -1.92 10.53
CA MET A 81 6.90 -3.31 10.44
C MET A 81 6.43 -3.96 9.14
N ILE A 82 5.17 -3.75 8.76
CA ILE A 82 4.61 -4.26 7.52
C ILE A 82 5.35 -3.67 6.32
N LEU A 83 5.59 -2.35 6.32
CA LEU A 83 6.31 -1.66 5.25
C LEU A 83 7.73 -2.22 5.10
N ARG A 84 8.45 -2.37 6.19
CA ARG A 84 9.82 -2.93 6.17
C ARG A 84 9.84 -4.37 5.67
N LYS A 85 8.83 -5.16 6.04
CA LYS A 85 8.70 -6.54 5.55
C LYS A 85 8.40 -6.57 4.06
N ALA A 86 7.58 -5.65 3.57
CA ALA A 86 7.34 -5.50 2.14
C ALA A 86 8.62 -5.15 1.38
N GLU A 87 9.45 -4.25 1.91
CA GLU A 87 10.74 -3.91 1.33
C GLU A 87 11.70 -5.10 1.32
N GLU A 88 11.77 -5.84 2.42
CA GLU A 88 12.56 -7.06 2.51
C GLU A 88 12.13 -8.08 1.45
N ARG A 89 10.83 -8.28 1.30
CA ARG A 89 10.28 -9.20 0.31
C ARG A 89 10.57 -8.73 -1.11
N ALA A 90 10.44 -7.45 -1.38
CA ALA A 90 10.76 -6.86 -2.68
C ALA A 90 12.24 -7.10 -3.05
N ARG A 91 13.16 -6.91 -2.11
CA ARG A 91 14.58 -7.20 -2.31
C ARG A 91 14.82 -8.68 -2.60
N ALA A 92 14.18 -9.56 -1.83
CA ALA A 92 14.32 -11.01 -2.02
C ALA A 92 13.80 -11.47 -3.38
N LEU A 93 12.83 -10.77 -3.95
CA LEU A 93 12.32 -11.04 -5.30
C LEU A 93 13.15 -10.38 -6.41
N GLY A 94 14.19 -9.63 -6.05
CA GLY A 94 15.09 -8.99 -7.02
C GLY A 94 14.67 -7.61 -7.49
N PHE A 95 13.69 -6.97 -6.85
CA PHE A 95 13.29 -5.62 -7.20
C PHE A 95 14.24 -4.58 -6.61
N HIS A 96 14.48 -3.51 -7.35
CA HIS A 96 15.40 -2.45 -6.98
C HIS A 96 14.70 -1.17 -6.54
N VAL A 97 13.41 -1.03 -6.83
CA VAL A 97 12.62 0.18 -6.53
C VAL A 97 11.23 -0.22 -6.10
N ILE A 98 10.72 0.45 -5.05
CA ILE A 98 9.30 0.45 -4.69
C ILE A 98 8.71 1.79 -5.06
N ASN A 99 7.60 1.76 -5.79
CA ASN A 99 6.77 2.92 -6.11
C ASN A 99 5.46 2.84 -5.32
N LEU A 100 4.93 3.99 -4.95
CA LEU A 100 3.60 4.07 -4.35
C LEU A 100 2.96 5.42 -4.64
N ASP A 101 1.66 5.48 -4.51
CA ASP A 101 0.89 6.72 -4.55
C ASP A 101 -0.14 6.71 -3.42
N VAL A 102 -0.50 7.89 -2.95
CA VAL A 102 -1.35 8.07 -1.77
C VAL A 102 -2.14 9.37 -1.87
N ARG A 103 -3.39 9.34 -1.40
CA ARG A 103 -4.18 10.57 -1.28
C ARG A 103 -3.49 11.55 -0.33
N ALA A 104 -3.49 12.82 -0.69
CA ALA A 104 -2.89 13.88 0.13
C ALA A 104 -3.51 13.98 1.54
N SER A 105 -4.75 13.50 1.70
CA SER A 105 -5.45 13.45 2.97
C SER A 105 -4.93 12.38 3.95
N GLN A 106 -4.13 11.44 3.48
CA GLN A 106 -3.56 10.35 4.29
C GLN A 106 -2.27 10.81 4.98
N THR A 107 -2.39 11.76 5.90
CA THR A 107 -1.23 12.42 6.52
C THR A 107 -0.35 11.49 7.33
N SER A 108 -0.93 10.52 8.03
CA SER A 108 -0.17 9.53 8.81
C SER A 108 0.64 8.59 7.91
N ALA A 109 0.05 8.16 6.79
CA ALA A 109 0.75 7.32 5.83
C ALA A 109 1.90 8.07 5.18
N ILE A 110 1.68 9.32 4.77
CA ILE A 110 2.70 10.18 4.18
C ILE A 110 3.87 10.36 5.15
N ALA A 111 3.58 10.66 6.42
CA ALA A 111 4.61 10.81 7.45
C ALA A 111 5.44 9.53 7.61
N LEU A 112 4.79 8.37 7.58
CA LEU A 112 5.47 7.08 7.64
C LEU A 112 6.41 6.88 6.44
N TYR A 113 5.92 7.11 5.23
CA TYR A 113 6.73 6.95 4.02
C TYR A 113 7.94 7.87 4.03
N GLU A 114 7.77 9.13 4.38
CA GLU A 114 8.87 10.10 4.46
C GLU A 114 9.90 9.67 5.53
N ALA A 115 9.43 9.24 6.70
CA ALA A 115 10.30 8.75 7.78
C ALA A 115 11.09 7.50 7.38
N GLU A 116 10.53 6.65 6.52
CA GLU A 116 11.19 5.43 6.04
C GLU A 116 12.02 5.66 4.76
N GLY A 117 12.22 6.90 4.36
CA GLY A 117 13.13 7.25 3.27
C GLY A 117 12.51 7.29 1.88
N TYR A 118 11.19 7.26 1.78
CA TYR A 118 10.52 7.43 0.49
C TYR A 118 10.59 8.90 0.06
N GLN A 119 10.82 9.14 -1.22
CA GLN A 119 10.94 10.47 -1.80
C GLN A 119 9.71 10.78 -2.63
N ARG A 120 9.10 11.94 -2.37
CA ARG A 120 8.02 12.45 -3.19
C ARG A 120 8.61 13.01 -4.47
N TRP A 121 8.11 12.54 -5.60
CA TRP A 121 8.56 13.02 -6.89
C TRP A 121 7.47 13.74 -7.69
N GLY A 122 6.22 13.65 -7.26
CA GLY A 122 5.14 14.30 -7.99
C GLY A 122 3.85 14.39 -7.18
N THR A 123 2.96 15.28 -7.66
CA THR A 123 1.62 15.46 -7.12
C THR A 123 0.64 15.57 -8.27
N HIS A 124 -0.41 14.75 -8.22
CA HIS A 124 -1.50 14.82 -9.18
C HIS A 124 -2.62 15.68 -8.59
N PRO A 125 -2.97 16.80 -9.21
CA PRO A 125 -3.98 17.73 -8.65
C PRO A 125 -5.40 17.16 -8.70
N VAL A 126 -5.67 16.20 -9.56
CA VAL A 126 -7.00 15.60 -9.75
C VAL A 126 -6.87 14.09 -9.58
N TYR A 127 -6.40 13.66 -8.41
CA TYR A 127 -6.05 12.26 -8.15
C TYR A 127 -7.25 11.39 -7.82
N ALA A 128 -8.15 11.89 -6.97
CA ALA A 128 -9.31 11.12 -6.50
C ALA A 128 -10.51 12.03 -6.30
N ARG A 129 -11.71 11.45 -6.39
CA ARG A 129 -12.95 12.13 -6.02
C ARG A 129 -13.57 11.38 -4.86
N VAL A 130 -13.73 12.07 -3.73
CA VAL A 130 -14.31 11.50 -2.52
C VAL A 130 -15.40 12.43 -2.02
N LYS A 131 -16.62 11.93 -1.88
CA LYS A 131 -17.79 12.71 -1.46
C LYS A 131 -17.99 13.99 -2.27
N GLY A 132 -17.78 13.88 -3.59
CA GLY A 132 -17.94 14.99 -4.53
C GLY A 132 -16.77 15.98 -4.58
N GLN A 133 -15.76 15.81 -3.74
CA GLN A 133 -14.58 16.69 -3.70
C GLN A 133 -13.38 16.03 -4.39
N ILE A 134 -12.63 16.85 -5.15
CA ILE A 134 -11.38 16.42 -5.76
C ILE A 134 -10.28 16.51 -4.72
N ILE A 135 -9.50 15.44 -4.59
CA ILE A 135 -8.38 15.32 -3.67
C ILE A 135 -7.11 15.08 -4.47
N GLN A 136 -6.04 15.76 -4.08
CA GLN A 136 -4.71 15.55 -4.65
C GLN A 136 -4.15 14.19 -4.22
N GLY A 137 -3.23 13.66 -5.01
CA GLY A 137 -2.44 12.48 -4.67
C GLY A 137 -0.96 12.73 -4.85
N HIS A 138 -0.16 12.12 -4.00
CA HIS A 138 1.29 12.24 -4.03
C HIS A 138 1.91 10.92 -4.45
N TYR A 139 2.97 11.00 -5.24
CA TYR A 139 3.70 9.87 -5.78
C TYR A 139 5.08 9.82 -5.13
N PHE A 140 5.43 8.63 -4.64
CA PHE A 140 6.68 8.39 -3.93
C PHE A 140 7.42 7.21 -4.54
N TYR A 141 8.72 7.17 -4.34
CA TYR A 141 9.55 6.02 -4.64
C TYR A 141 10.62 5.85 -3.57
N LYS A 142 11.14 4.62 -3.48
CA LYS A 142 12.34 4.32 -2.68
C LYS A 142 13.22 3.35 -3.44
N ALA A 143 14.50 3.69 -3.59
CA ALA A 143 15.49 2.76 -4.08
C ALA A 143 15.82 1.73 -3.01
N LEU A 144 15.81 0.46 -3.37
CA LEU A 144 16.14 -0.66 -2.50
C LEU A 144 17.60 -1.04 -2.71
N LYS A 145 18.35 -1.08 -1.63
CA LYS A 145 19.76 -1.47 -1.67
C LYS A 145 19.92 -2.94 -1.33
#